data_12f933574ec8dc36c25ca3c6033b0de1
#
_entry.id   12f933574ec8dc36c25ca3c6033b0de1
#
_cell.length_a   1.000
_cell.length_b   1.000
_cell.length_c   1.000
_cell.angle_alpha   90.00
_cell.angle_beta   90.00
_cell.angle_gamma   90.00
#
_symmetry.space_group_name_H-M   'P 1'
#
loop_
_entity.id
_entity.type
_entity.pdbx_description
1 polymer ?
#
loop_
_entity_poly.entity_id
_entity_poly.type
_entity_poly.pdbx_seq_one_letter_code
_entity_poly.pdbx_strand_id
1 'polypeptide(L)'
;EIIADFKELGYNQKHWQQLFGSCVDPFVTHLRDINRLCNALRFKLTSISSEIDFADMIALSVLEIHHPSIYEWVKNNKSILTGENDYSNLGVNRAQKEWLAHYTETLSKLVLLERPDVSVETETKLVVKFLADLFPHFGHRVGMTYEVYDMAQFNRNNQIAHPDRFDRYFQLDMDSIAYKTVDVRNVIYNLDEGEIIDFLLKQEENGTSYELLEDIRARITELSGNRAK
;
A
#
# COMPACT_ATOMS: atom_id res chain seq x y z
N GLU A 1 -10.08 -21.24 7.85
CA GLU A 1 -8.64 -21.53 8.15
C GLU A 1 -7.80 -20.27 7.89
N ILE A 2 -7.82 -19.69 6.68
CA ILE A 2 -7.08 -18.46 6.35
C ILE A 2 -7.42 -17.31 7.31
N ILE A 3 -8.69 -17.10 7.69
CA ILE A 3 -9.13 -16.00 8.57
C ILE A 3 -8.66 -16.18 10.04
N ALA A 4 -8.40 -17.38 10.51
CA ALA A 4 -7.94 -17.63 11.88
C ALA A 4 -6.48 -17.17 12.07
N ASP A 5 -5.64 -17.37 11.07
CA ASP A 5 -4.23 -16.98 11.07
C ASP A 5 -4.05 -15.45 10.98
N PHE A 6 -5.07 -14.73 10.49
CA PHE A 6 -5.04 -13.26 10.31
C PHE A 6 -5.30 -12.45 11.59
N LYS A 7 -5.89 -13.03 12.62
CA LYS A 7 -6.08 -12.32 13.91
C LYS A 7 -4.75 -12.01 14.60
N GLU A 8 -3.71 -12.73 14.28
CA GLU A 8 -2.36 -12.52 14.82
C GLU A 8 -1.56 -11.44 14.06
N LEU A 9 -1.98 -11.05 12.85
CA LEU A 9 -1.25 -10.12 11.97
C LEU A 9 -1.51 -8.62 12.21
N GLY A 10 -2.20 -8.24 13.29
CA GLY A 10 -2.39 -6.82 13.64
C GLY A 10 -3.33 -6.08 12.68
N TYR A 11 -4.41 -6.68 12.32
CA TYR A 11 -5.43 -6.20 11.38
C TYR A 11 -6.10 -4.89 11.80
N ASN A 12 -6.04 -3.87 10.95
CA ASN A 12 -6.78 -2.61 11.11
C ASN A 12 -8.20 -2.73 10.55
N GLN A 13 -9.18 -2.95 11.44
CA GLN A 13 -10.58 -3.16 11.05
C GLN A 13 -11.17 -1.98 10.28
N LYS A 14 -10.84 -0.73 10.64
CA LYS A 14 -11.37 0.46 9.97
C LYS A 14 -10.83 0.55 8.53
N HIS A 15 -9.54 0.32 8.35
CA HIS A 15 -8.90 0.31 7.05
C HIS A 15 -9.47 -0.78 6.14
N TRP A 16 -9.62 -1.99 6.67
CA TRP A 16 -10.28 -3.09 5.96
C TRP A 16 -11.70 -2.75 5.50
N GLN A 17 -12.53 -2.21 6.41
CA GLN A 17 -13.92 -1.86 6.06
C GLN A 17 -13.98 -0.83 4.92
N GLN A 18 -13.07 0.14 4.91
CA GLN A 18 -12.95 1.11 3.84
C GLN A 18 -12.60 0.45 2.52
N LEU A 19 -11.54 -0.37 2.48
CA LEU A 19 -11.09 -1.04 1.26
C LEU A 19 -12.05 -2.14 0.79
N PHE A 20 -12.70 -2.85 1.71
CA PHE A 20 -13.65 -3.90 1.32
C PHE A 20 -14.75 -3.36 0.42
N GLY A 21 -15.38 -2.24 0.80
CA GLY A 21 -16.51 -1.66 0.06
C GLY A 21 -16.16 -1.13 -1.34
N SER A 22 -14.94 -0.68 -1.55
CA SER A 22 -14.52 -0.08 -2.83
C SER A 22 -13.58 -0.96 -3.65
N CYS A 23 -12.79 -1.81 -2.99
CA CYS A 23 -11.74 -2.58 -3.66
C CYS A 23 -12.06 -4.07 -3.79
N VAL A 24 -12.98 -4.61 -2.98
CA VAL A 24 -13.28 -6.05 -2.98
C VAL A 24 -14.71 -6.33 -3.45
N ASP A 25 -15.71 -5.79 -2.75
CA ASP A 25 -17.12 -6.07 -2.99
C ASP A 25 -17.59 -5.83 -4.45
N PRO A 26 -17.18 -4.76 -5.14
CA PRO A 26 -17.61 -4.52 -6.52
C PRO A 26 -17.02 -5.52 -7.54
N PHE A 27 -15.90 -6.17 -7.23
CA PHE A 27 -15.15 -7.01 -8.17
C PHE A 27 -15.28 -8.51 -7.86
N VAL A 28 -15.37 -8.89 -6.58
CA VAL A 28 -15.43 -10.29 -6.15
C VAL A 28 -16.90 -10.72 -6.01
N THR A 29 -17.55 -11.01 -7.12
CA THR A 29 -19.00 -11.28 -7.17
C THR A 29 -19.35 -12.76 -7.25
N HIS A 30 -18.40 -13.65 -7.55
CA HIS A 30 -18.63 -15.07 -7.75
C HIS A 30 -17.70 -15.93 -6.88
N LEU A 31 -18.12 -17.14 -6.56
CA LEU A 31 -17.30 -18.11 -5.81
C LEU A 31 -15.96 -18.41 -6.51
N ARG A 32 -15.93 -18.35 -7.85
CA ARG A 32 -14.70 -18.51 -8.62
C ARG A 32 -13.68 -17.41 -8.30
N ASP A 33 -14.13 -16.18 -8.13
CA ASP A 33 -13.26 -15.03 -7.83
C ASP A 33 -12.68 -15.17 -6.42
N ILE A 34 -13.49 -15.62 -5.46
CA ILE A 34 -13.02 -15.94 -4.10
C ILE A 34 -11.93 -17.00 -4.14
N ASN A 35 -12.13 -18.10 -4.89
CA ASN A 35 -11.13 -19.16 -5.00
C ASN A 35 -9.83 -18.68 -5.65
N ARG A 36 -9.90 -17.84 -6.69
CA ARG A 36 -8.72 -17.23 -7.34
C ARG A 36 -7.97 -16.32 -6.37
N LEU A 37 -8.71 -15.48 -5.65
CA LEU A 37 -8.15 -14.57 -4.65
C LEU A 37 -7.46 -15.34 -3.52
N CYS A 38 -8.09 -16.37 -2.95
CA CYS A 38 -7.50 -17.22 -1.91
C CYS A 38 -6.21 -17.90 -2.39
N ASN A 39 -6.17 -18.38 -3.63
CA ASN A 39 -4.97 -19.01 -4.18
C ASN A 39 -3.82 -17.99 -4.40
N ALA A 40 -4.14 -16.80 -4.92
CA ALA A 40 -3.15 -15.74 -5.08
C ALA A 40 -2.57 -15.28 -3.72
N LEU A 41 -3.44 -15.11 -2.72
CA LEU A 41 -3.02 -14.70 -1.37
C LEU A 41 -2.17 -15.75 -0.66
N ARG A 42 -2.50 -17.04 -0.79
CA ARG A 42 -1.69 -18.11 -0.20
C ARG A 42 -0.25 -18.04 -0.65
N PHE A 43 -0.02 -17.82 -1.94
CA PHE A 43 1.33 -17.71 -2.48
C PHE A 43 2.06 -16.46 -1.97
N LYS A 44 1.40 -15.30 -2.01
CA LYS A 44 2.02 -14.03 -1.62
C LYS A 44 2.28 -13.93 -0.12
N LEU A 45 1.33 -14.35 0.70
CA LEU A 45 1.40 -14.18 2.15
C LEU A 45 2.42 -15.09 2.85
N THR A 46 2.74 -16.25 2.27
CA THR A 46 3.79 -17.11 2.83
C THR A 46 5.15 -16.46 2.82
N SER A 47 5.39 -15.53 1.90
CA SER A 47 6.71 -14.94 1.69
C SER A 47 6.91 -13.59 2.39
N ILE A 48 5.87 -12.71 2.48
CA ILE A 48 6.06 -11.30 2.86
C ILE A 48 5.06 -10.77 3.91
N SER A 49 4.33 -11.64 4.60
CA SER A 49 3.21 -11.25 5.48
C SER A 49 3.56 -10.25 6.59
N SER A 50 4.80 -10.24 7.08
CA SER A 50 5.24 -9.32 8.14
C SER A 50 5.59 -7.90 7.64
N GLU A 51 5.74 -7.71 6.33
CA GLU A 51 6.25 -6.49 5.71
C GLU A 51 5.18 -5.65 5.00
N ILE A 52 3.95 -6.14 4.99
CA ILE A 52 2.83 -5.55 4.27
C ILE A 52 1.58 -5.45 5.14
N ASP A 53 0.68 -4.51 4.81
CA ASP A 53 -0.69 -4.52 5.32
C ASP A 53 -1.53 -5.54 4.55
N PHE A 54 -2.28 -6.35 5.28
CA PHE A 54 -3.05 -7.43 4.68
C PHE A 54 -4.24 -6.95 3.85
N ALA A 55 -4.91 -5.88 4.26
CA ALA A 55 -6.03 -5.32 3.53
C ALA A 55 -5.59 -4.76 2.17
N ASP A 56 -4.45 -4.08 2.15
CA ASP A 56 -3.84 -3.57 0.91
C ASP A 56 -3.43 -4.71 -0.03
N MET A 57 -2.86 -5.80 0.50
CA MET A 57 -2.49 -6.96 -0.31
C MET A 57 -3.72 -7.65 -0.92
N ILE A 58 -4.83 -7.74 -0.18
CA ILE A 58 -6.09 -8.26 -0.73
C ILE A 58 -6.55 -7.34 -1.87
N ALA A 59 -6.64 -6.03 -1.64
CA ALA A 59 -7.05 -5.07 -2.65
C ALA A 59 -6.18 -5.19 -3.90
N LEU A 60 -4.85 -5.18 -3.74
CA LEU A 60 -3.92 -5.30 -4.85
C LEU A 60 -4.07 -6.62 -5.61
N SER A 61 -4.35 -7.73 -4.91
CA SER A 61 -4.59 -9.04 -5.54
C SER A 61 -5.92 -9.08 -6.30
N VAL A 62 -6.95 -8.38 -5.83
CA VAL A 62 -8.20 -8.19 -6.59
C VAL A 62 -7.93 -7.45 -7.89
N LEU A 63 -7.14 -6.36 -7.82
CA LEU A 63 -6.78 -5.58 -9.01
C LEU A 63 -6.02 -6.44 -10.03
N GLU A 64 -5.03 -7.22 -9.58
CA GLU A 64 -4.25 -8.13 -10.43
C GLU A 64 -5.12 -9.18 -11.13
N ILE A 65 -6.15 -9.70 -10.43
CA ILE A 65 -7.06 -10.72 -10.97
C ILE A 65 -8.04 -10.15 -11.98
N HIS A 66 -8.57 -8.96 -11.73
CA HIS A 66 -9.66 -8.39 -12.53
C HIS A 66 -9.18 -7.38 -13.58
N HIS A 67 -8.07 -6.68 -13.29
CA HIS A 67 -7.50 -5.62 -14.14
C HIS A 67 -5.95 -5.69 -14.16
N PRO A 68 -5.35 -6.73 -14.75
CA PRO A 68 -3.89 -6.92 -14.76
C PRO A 68 -3.12 -5.76 -15.42
N SER A 69 -3.65 -5.10 -16.46
CA SER A 69 -2.99 -3.93 -17.04
C SER A 69 -3.01 -2.72 -16.10
N ILE A 70 -4.06 -2.57 -15.30
CA ILE A 70 -4.12 -1.52 -14.28
C ILE A 70 -3.20 -1.86 -13.11
N TYR A 71 -3.09 -3.12 -12.73
CA TYR A 71 -2.11 -3.57 -11.74
C TYR A 71 -0.68 -3.23 -12.19
N GLU A 72 -0.31 -3.50 -13.44
CA GLU A 72 0.98 -3.10 -14.00
C GLU A 72 1.14 -1.57 -14.09
N TRP A 73 0.06 -0.85 -14.39
CA TRP A 73 0.08 0.61 -14.34
C TRP A 73 0.35 1.11 -12.92
N VAL A 74 -0.28 0.56 -11.90
CA VAL A 74 -0.03 0.88 -10.48
C VAL A 74 1.45 0.69 -10.16
N LYS A 75 2.02 -0.46 -10.48
CA LYS A 75 3.42 -0.79 -10.24
C LYS A 75 4.40 0.23 -10.83
N ASN A 76 4.06 0.78 -11.99
CA ASN A 76 4.92 1.72 -12.72
C ASN A 76 4.64 3.21 -12.41
N ASN A 77 3.69 3.53 -11.52
CA ASN A 77 3.27 4.90 -11.22
C ASN A 77 3.33 5.24 -9.73
N LYS A 78 4.33 4.71 -9.03
CA LYS A 78 4.57 4.91 -7.59
C LYS A 78 4.46 6.37 -7.18
N SER A 79 5.22 7.28 -7.80
CA SER A 79 5.28 8.69 -7.42
C SER A 79 3.92 9.40 -7.50
N ILE A 80 3.09 9.05 -8.48
CA ILE A 80 1.75 9.61 -8.66
C ILE A 80 0.81 9.12 -7.56
N LEU A 81 0.93 7.85 -7.17
CA LEU A 81 0.05 7.19 -6.22
C LEU A 81 0.39 7.52 -4.77
N THR A 82 1.67 7.56 -4.43
CA THR A 82 2.16 7.75 -3.06
C THR A 82 2.53 9.19 -2.73
N GLY A 83 2.68 10.06 -3.74
CA GLY A 83 3.15 11.42 -3.56
C GLY A 83 4.66 11.54 -3.38
N GLU A 84 5.42 10.50 -3.67
CA GLU A 84 6.88 10.54 -3.65
C GLU A 84 7.38 11.67 -4.56
N ASN A 85 8.18 12.58 -4.01
CA ASN A 85 8.67 13.78 -4.70
C ASN A 85 7.60 14.80 -5.15
N ASP A 86 6.37 14.69 -4.68
CA ASP A 86 5.34 15.70 -4.96
C ASP A 86 5.35 16.82 -3.92
N TYR A 87 6.13 17.86 -4.20
CA TYR A 87 6.19 19.08 -3.39
C TYR A 87 5.14 20.13 -3.80
N SER A 88 4.24 19.80 -4.74
CA SER A 88 3.18 20.72 -5.15
C SER A 88 2.15 20.85 -4.04
N ASN A 89 1.93 22.07 -3.54
CA ASN A 89 0.78 22.37 -2.70
C ASN A 89 -0.49 22.04 -3.47
N LEU A 90 -1.15 20.96 -3.10
CA LEU A 90 -2.33 20.37 -3.75
C LEU A 90 -3.59 21.24 -3.54
N GLY A 91 -3.47 22.51 -3.67
CA GLY A 91 -4.61 23.40 -3.54
C GLY A 91 -4.98 23.99 -4.88
N VAL A 92 -5.92 23.41 -5.59
CA VAL A 92 -6.93 24.19 -6.36
C VAL A 92 -7.92 23.24 -7.05
N ASN A 93 -9.20 23.42 -6.85
CA ASN A 93 -10.32 22.65 -7.46
C ASN A 93 -10.26 22.50 -8.99
N ARG A 94 -9.57 23.37 -9.70
CA ARG A 94 -9.42 23.29 -11.17
C ARG A 94 -8.42 22.21 -11.56
N ALA A 95 -7.28 22.19 -10.90
CA ALA A 95 -6.25 21.17 -11.15
C ALA A 95 -6.77 19.76 -10.85
N GLN A 96 -7.58 19.58 -9.79
CA GLN A 96 -8.19 18.28 -9.46
C GLN A 96 -9.10 17.74 -10.57
N LYS A 97 -9.90 18.61 -11.21
CA LYS A 97 -10.76 18.21 -12.33
C LYS A 97 -9.95 17.81 -13.57
N GLU A 98 -8.88 18.53 -13.86
CA GLU A 98 -7.99 18.22 -14.97
C GLU A 98 -7.26 16.89 -14.71
N TRP A 99 -6.77 16.66 -13.49
CA TRP A 99 -6.17 15.37 -13.08
C TRP A 99 -7.16 14.21 -13.15
N LEU A 100 -8.37 14.39 -12.62
CA LEU A 100 -9.42 13.38 -12.71
C LEU A 100 -9.74 13.01 -14.16
N ALA A 101 -9.90 14.00 -15.03
CA ALA A 101 -10.17 13.76 -16.46
C ALA A 101 -9.02 12.99 -17.12
N HIS A 102 -7.77 13.40 -16.88
CA HIS A 102 -6.58 12.76 -17.41
C HIS A 102 -6.46 11.28 -16.99
N TYR A 103 -6.60 10.99 -15.69
CA TYR A 103 -6.49 9.60 -15.21
C TYR A 103 -7.71 8.77 -15.59
N THR A 104 -8.91 9.36 -15.64
CA THR A 104 -10.09 8.66 -16.16
C THR A 104 -9.89 8.25 -17.61
N GLU A 105 -9.35 9.13 -18.46
CA GLU A 105 -9.03 8.79 -19.86
C GLU A 105 -7.97 7.69 -19.95
N THR A 106 -6.90 7.78 -19.16
CA THR A 106 -5.82 6.79 -19.16
C THR A 106 -6.34 5.41 -18.73
N LEU A 107 -7.06 5.35 -17.61
CA LEU A 107 -7.58 4.10 -17.07
C LEU A 107 -8.70 3.51 -17.92
N SER A 108 -9.54 4.34 -18.58
CA SER A 108 -10.58 3.85 -19.49
C SER A 108 -10.02 3.10 -20.70
N LYS A 109 -8.85 3.53 -21.19
CA LYS A 109 -8.16 2.81 -22.28
C LYS A 109 -7.69 1.42 -21.83
N LEU A 110 -7.19 1.30 -20.59
CA LEU A 110 -6.77 0.00 -20.03
C LEU A 110 -7.97 -0.91 -19.76
N VAL A 111 -9.06 -0.36 -19.20
CA VAL A 111 -10.31 -1.12 -18.99
C VAL A 111 -10.86 -1.64 -20.33
N LEU A 112 -10.90 -0.79 -21.37
CA LEU A 112 -11.40 -1.18 -22.69
C LEU A 112 -10.58 -2.33 -23.30
N LEU A 113 -9.26 -2.33 -23.11
CA LEU A 113 -8.39 -3.40 -23.60
C LEU A 113 -8.64 -4.74 -22.93
N GLU A 114 -8.97 -4.73 -21.63
CA GLU A 114 -9.13 -5.95 -20.84
C GLU A 114 -10.56 -6.47 -20.83
N ARG A 115 -11.53 -5.57 -20.80
CA ARG A 115 -12.94 -5.90 -20.61
C ARG A 115 -13.84 -5.14 -21.58
N PRO A 116 -13.76 -5.45 -22.87
CA PRO A 116 -14.61 -4.79 -23.88
C PRO A 116 -16.09 -5.15 -23.75
N ASP A 117 -16.42 -6.15 -22.95
CA ASP A 117 -17.78 -6.68 -22.70
C ASP A 117 -18.56 -5.93 -21.61
N VAL A 118 -17.88 -5.06 -20.84
CA VAL A 118 -18.51 -4.27 -19.77
C VAL A 118 -18.69 -2.81 -20.16
N SER A 119 -19.51 -2.08 -19.41
CA SER A 119 -19.58 -0.63 -19.55
C SER A 119 -18.28 0.02 -19.10
N VAL A 120 -17.45 0.43 -20.06
CA VAL A 120 -16.14 1.04 -19.80
C VAL A 120 -16.25 2.25 -18.86
N GLU A 121 -17.30 3.07 -19.01
CA GLU A 121 -17.51 4.22 -18.13
C GLU A 121 -17.74 3.79 -16.67
N THR A 122 -18.61 2.81 -16.45
CA THR A 122 -18.95 2.32 -15.11
C THR A 122 -17.74 1.65 -14.47
N GLU A 123 -17.05 0.78 -15.19
CA GLU A 123 -15.88 0.07 -14.71
C GLU A 123 -14.72 1.02 -14.39
N THR A 124 -14.49 2.02 -15.26
CA THR A 124 -13.47 3.05 -15.01
C THR A 124 -13.76 3.85 -13.74
N LYS A 125 -15.02 4.21 -13.47
CA LYS A 125 -15.40 4.88 -12.22
C LYS A 125 -15.09 4.01 -10.99
N LEU A 126 -15.38 2.72 -11.06
CA LEU A 126 -15.04 1.77 -9.98
C LEU A 126 -13.53 1.70 -9.76
N VAL A 127 -12.74 1.59 -10.84
CA VAL A 127 -11.28 1.55 -10.77
C VAL A 127 -10.70 2.85 -10.21
N VAL A 128 -11.17 4.02 -10.66
CA VAL A 128 -10.70 5.30 -10.11
C VAL A 128 -11.01 5.41 -8.62
N LYS A 129 -12.21 4.99 -8.20
CA LYS A 129 -12.59 4.95 -6.78
C LYS A 129 -11.73 3.97 -5.99
N PHE A 130 -11.48 2.78 -6.54
CA PHE A 130 -10.57 1.79 -5.99
C PHE A 130 -9.18 2.39 -5.71
N LEU A 131 -8.58 3.03 -6.71
CA LEU A 131 -7.25 3.63 -6.57
C LEU A 131 -7.25 4.82 -5.60
N ALA A 132 -8.33 5.60 -5.55
CA ALA A 132 -8.46 6.72 -4.62
C ALA A 132 -8.53 6.28 -3.16
N ASP A 133 -9.14 5.13 -2.87
CA ASP A 133 -9.25 4.60 -1.52
C ASP A 133 -7.99 3.83 -1.10
N LEU A 134 -7.35 3.11 -2.02
CA LEU A 134 -6.09 2.41 -1.77
C LEU A 134 -4.90 3.38 -1.62
N PHE A 135 -4.93 4.50 -2.36
CA PHE A 135 -3.90 5.53 -2.38
C PHE A 135 -4.51 6.91 -2.06
N PRO A 136 -4.59 7.30 -0.78
CA PRO A 136 -5.21 8.56 -0.38
C PRO A 136 -4.57 9.80 -1.01
N HIS A 137 -3.26 9.78 -1.30
CA HIS A 137 -2.60 10.86 -2.04
C HIS A 137 -3.19 11.03 -3.45
N PHE A 138 -3.34 9.94 -4.19
CA PHE A 138 -4.00 9.95 -5.50
C PHE A 138 -5.46 10.41 -5.36
N GLY A 139 -6.20 9.88 -4.37
CA GLY A 139 -7.58 10.27 -4.08
C GLY A 139 -7.74 11.77 -3.84
N HIS A 140 -6.83 12.38 -3.08
CA HIS A 140 -6.79 13.82 -2.85
C HIS A 140 -6.49 14.60 -4.16
N ARG A 141 -5.54 14.10 -4.94
CA ARG A 141 -5.14 14.71 -6.21
C ARG A 141 -6.29 14.77 -7.23
N VAL A 142 -7.12 13.73 -7.29
CA VAL A 142 -8.29 13.66 -8.19
C VAL A 142 -9.58 14.21 -7.56
N GLY A 143 -9.52 14.74 -6.35
CA GLY A 143 -10.66 15.35 -5.67
C GLY A 143 -11.70 14.36 -5.17
N MET A 144 -11.35 13.10 -4.96
CA MET A 144 -12.23 12.05 -4.43
C MET A 144 -12.10 11.85 -2.92
N THR A 145 -10.99 12.29 -2.32
CA THR A 145 -10.72 12.23 -0.89
C THR A 145 -10.31 13.62 -0.40
N TYR A 146 -10.88 14.04 0.72
CA TYR A 146 -10.58 15.32 1.38
C TYR A 146 -10.01 15.11 2.78
N GLU A 147 -9.91 13.87 3.23
CA GLU A 147 -9.36 13.55 4.55
C GLU A 147 -7.84 13.82 4.57
N VAL A 148 -7.40 14.41 5.68
CA VAL A 148 -5.97 14.54 5.95
C VAL A 148 -5.45 13.15 6.31
N TYR A 149 -4.44 12.69 5.60
CA TYR A 149 -3.79 11.41 5.86
C TYR A 149 -2.44 11.61 6.55
N ASP A 150 -2.09 10.65 7.40
CA ASP A 150 -0.83 10.63 8.15
C ASP A 150 0.14 9.63 7.50
N MET A 151 1.17 10.16 6.84
CA MET A 151 2.20 9.33 6.19
C MET A 151 2.95 8.46 7.20
N ALA A 152 3.20 8.98 8.42
CA ALA A 152 3.83 8.19 9.46
C ALA A 152 2.95 6.99 9.89
N GLN A 153 1.62 7.15 9.90
CA GLN A 153 0.70 6.06 10.14
C GLN A 153 0.75 5.01 9.03
N PHE A 154 0.82 5.43 7.76
CA PHE A 154 0.95 4.49 6.63
C PHE A 154 2.25 3.69 6.74
N ASN A 155 3.36 4.32 7.10
CA ASN A 155 4.62 3.63 7.32
C ASN A 155 4.53 2.63 8.48
N ARG A 156 4.00 3.04 9.65
CA ARG A 156 3.84 2.15 10.83
C ARG A 156 3.01 0.91 10.53
N ASN A 157 1.95 1.09 9.74
CA ASN A 157 1.02 0.02 9.37
C ASN A 157 1.47 -0.78 8.15
N ASN A 158 2.67 -0.52 7.61
CA ASN A 158 3.19 -1.15 6.38
C ASN A 158 2.26 -0.99 5.17
N GLN A 159 1.48 0.12 5.07
CA GLN A 159 0.51 0.32 4.01
C GLN A 159 1.18 0.69 2.68
N ILE A 160 0.61 0.21 1.57
CA ILE A 160 1.12 0.44 0.21
C ILE A 160 1.12 1.93 -0.19
N ALA A 161 0.29 2.73 0.46
CA ALA A 161 0.20 4.18 0.24
C ALA A 161 1.47 4.94 0.67
N HIS A 162 2.36 4.33 1.48
CA HIS A 162 3.64 4.93 1.84
C HIS A 162 4.73 4.61 0.80
N PRO A 163 5.53 5.60 0.33
CA PRO A 163 6.55 5.38 -0.69
C PRO A 163 7.53 4.26 -0.35
N ASP A 164 8.04 4.20 0.89
CA ASP A 164 9.03 3.18 1.31
C ASP A 164 8.43 1.78 1.48
N ARG A 165 7.10 1.66 1.48
CA ARG A 165 6.39 0.38 1.57
C ARG A 165 5.91 -0.13 0.23
N PHE A 166 5.69 0.78 -0.72
CA PHE A 166 5.08 0.50 -2.01
C PHE A 166 5.75 -0.68 -2.75
N ASP A 167 7.07 -0.63 -2.91
CA ASP A 167 7.80 -1.62 -3.70
C ASP A 167 7.77 -3.03 -3.09
N ARG A 168 7.60 -3.13 -1.75
CA ARG A 168 7.52 -4.41 -1.03
C ARG A 168 6.34 -5.27 -1.47
N TYR A 169 5.26 -4.66 -1.94
CA TYR A 169 4.06 -5.37 -2.41
C TYR A 169 4.26 -6.11 -3.74
N PHE A 170 5.29 -5.72 -4.50
CA PHE A 170 5.62 -6.30 -5.79
C PHE A 170 6.82 -7.24 -5.74
N GLN A 171 7.44 -7.37 -4.58
CA GLN A 171 8.53 -8.30 -4.34
C GLN A 171 7.96 -9.66 -3.92
N LEU A 172 8.50 -10.73 -4.49
CA LEU A 172 8.09 -12.10 -4.17
C LEU A 172 9.02 -12.78 -3.14
N ASP A 173 10.14 -12.12 -2.80
CA ASP A 173 11.19 -12.67 -1.96
C ASP A 173 11.57 -11.71 -0.83
N MET A 174 11.54 -12.22 0.39
CA MET A 174 11.97 -11.50 1.60
C MET A 174 13.48 -11.19 1.62
N ASP A 175 14.28 -11.96 0.89
CA ASP A 175 15.74 -11.76 0.86
C ASP A 175 16.13 -10.53 0.02
N SER A 176 15.22 -10.02 -0.80
CA SER A 176 15.40 -8.76 -1.53
C SER A 176 15.15 -7.50 -0.70
N ILE A 177 14.60 -7.65 0.52
CA ILE A 177 14.31 -6.53 1.42
C ILE A 177 15.57 -6.22 2.24
N ALA A 178 16.10 -5.01 2.11
CA ALA A 178 17.35 -4.61 2.72
C ALA A 178 17.33 -4.66 4.27
N TYR A 179 16.18 -4.35 4.88
CA TYR A 179 15.92 -4.57 6.31
C TYR A 179 14.43 -4.91 6.51
N LYS A 180 14.12 -5.70 7.53
CA LYS A 180 12.77 -6.17 7.83
C LYS A 180 12.14 -5.35 8.96
N THR A 181 10.83 -5.30 9.01
CA THR A 181 10.09 -4.65 10.12
C THR A 181 10.49 -5.22 11.49
N VAL A 182 10.81 -6.52 11.55
CA VAL A 182 11.31 -7.16 12.78
C VAL A 182 12.66 -6.59 13.20
N ASP A 183 13.54 -6.25 12.26
CA ASP A 183 14.84 -5.65 12.55
C ASP A 183 14.67 -4.26 13.14
N VAL A 184 13.76 -3.45 12.59
CA VAL A 184 13.43 -2.13 13.14
C VAL A 184 12.91 -2.24 14.58
N ARG A 185 12.04 -3.21 14.86
CA ARG A 185 11.55 -3.48 16.23
C ARG A 185 12.70 -3.90 17.16
N ASN A 186 13.62 -4.74 16.68
CA ASN A 186 14.79 -5.15 17.46
C ASN A 186 15.65 -3.95 17.82
N VAL A 187 15.94 -3.05 16.88
CA VAL A 187 16.68 -1.80 17.14
C VAL A 187 16.01 -0.98 18.24
N ILE A 188 14.68 -0.86 18.21
CA ILE A 188 13.94 -0.03 19.17
C ILE A 188 13.87 -0.66 20.56
N TYR A 189 13.75 -2.00 20.66
CA TYR A 189 13.35 -2.66 21.91
C TYR A 189 14.40 -3.59 22.51
N ASN A 190 15.28 -4.17 21.71
CA ASN A 190 16.06 -5.33 22.11
C ASN A 190 17.59 -5.13 22.02
N LEU A 191 18.10 -4.35 21.06
CA LEU A 191 19.54 -4.20 20.82
C LEU A 191 20.18 -3.25 21.84
N ASP A 192 21.44 -3.51 22.18
CA ASP A 192 22.28 -2.58 22.91
C ASP A 192 22.90 -1.51 21.97
N GLU A 193 23.59 -0.52 22.56
CA GLU A 193 24.14 0.62 21.81
C GLU A 193 25.15 0.18 20.74
N GLY A 194 25.97 -0.82 21.01
CA GLY A 194 26.98 -1.34 20.08
C GLY A 194 26.32 -2.04 18.91
N GLU A 195 25.34 -2.90 19.18
CA GLU A 195 24.57 -3.64 18.17
C GLU A 195 23.76 -2.69 17.28
N ILE A 196 23.21 -1.60 17.85
CA ILE A 196 22.52 -0.54 17.08
C ILE A 196 23.48 0.13 16.11
N ILE A 197 24.69 0.50 16.56
CA ILE A 197 25.70 1.14 15.72
C ILE A 197 26.10 0.23 14.57
N ASP A 198 26.40 -1.05 14.85
CA ASP A 198 26.80 -2.01 13.83
C ASP A 198 25.66 -2.22 12.78
N PHE A 199 24.42 -2.29 13.24
CA PHE A 199 23.27 -2.41 12.35
C PHE A 199 23.09 -1.16 11.46
N LEU A 200 23.21 0.04 12.02
CA LEU A 200 23.12 1.31 11.26
C LEU A 200 24.24 1.44 10.24
N LEU A 201 25.48 1.08 10.59
CA LEU A 201 26.62 1.10 9.65
C LEU A 201 26.39 0.17 8.47
N LYS A 202 25.84 -1.03 8.72
CA LYS A 202 25.47 -1.97 7.65
C LYS A 202 24.41 -1.40 6.71
N GLN A 203 23.41 -0.68 7.25
CA GLN A 203 22.38 -0.04 6.40
C GLN A 203 22.93 1.14 5.63
N GLU A 204 23.92 1.85 6.17
CA GLU A 204 24.62 2.91 5.43
C GLU A 204 25.39 2.35 4.23
N GLU A 205 26.08 1.22 4.39
CA GLU A 205 26.75 0.52 3.29
C GLU A 205 25.77 0.06 2.21
N ASN A 206 24.55 -0.32 2.59
CA ASN A 206 23.49 -0.73 1.68
C ASN A 206 22.74 0.46 1.04
N GLY A 207 23.01 1.70 1.48
CA GLY A 207 22.31 2.90 1.01
C GLY A 207 20.87 3.04 1.50
N THR A 208 20.48 2.32 2.57
CA THR A 208 19.12 2.28 3.12
C THR A 208 18.99 2.92 4.49
N SER A 209 20.03 3.60 4.97
CA SER A 209 20.08 4.24 6.29
C SER A 209 19.01 5.31 6.48
N TYR A 210 18.73 6.10 5.45
CA TYR A 210 17.71 7.16 5.51
C TYR A 210 16.30 6.56 5.70
N GLU A 211 15.93 5.58 4.90
CA GLU A 211 14.64 4.89 4.99
C GLU A 211 14.46 4.21 6.35
N LEU A 212 15.52 3.56 6.85
CA LEU A 212 15.53 2.94 8.17
C LEU A 212 15.30 3.98 9.27
N LEU A 213 15.96 5.14 9.23
CA LEU A 213 15.80 6.20 10.23
C LEU A 213 14.37 6.77 10.23
N GLU A 214 13.75 6.96 9.08
CA GLU A 214 12.35 7.38 8.98
C GLU A 214 11.40 6.30 9.53
N ASP A 215 11.70 5.02 9.30
CA ASP A 215 10.91 3.91 9.83
C ASP A 215 11.03 3.81 11.37
N ILE A 216 12.24 3.97 11.91
CA ILE A 216 12.46 4.06 13.37
C ILE A 216 11.71 5.26 13.94
N ARG A 217 11.84 6.43 13.32
CA ARG A 217 11.18 7.66 13.77
C ARG A 217 9.66 7.54 13.78
N ALA A 218 9.06 6.93 12.75
CA ALA A 218 7.63 6.68 12.67
C ALA A 218 7.13 5.79 13.81
N ARG A 219 7.96 4.83 14.28
CA ARG A 219 7.61 3.86 15.34
C ARG A 219 7.94 4.32 16.76
N ILE A 220 8.94 5.18 16.94
CA ILE A 220 9.30 5.73 18.28
C ILE A 220 8.11 6.43 18.94
N THR A 221 7.22 7.03 18.17
CA THR A 221 6.01 7.67 18.72
C THR A 221 5.04 6.68 19.38
N GLU A 222 5.17 5.38 19.12
CA GLU A 222 4.42 4.31 19.81
C GLU A 222 4.98 3.99 21.21
N LEU A 223 6.21 4.40 21.48
CA LEU A 223 6.83 4.29 22.79
C LEU A 223 6.15 5.28 23.75
N SER A 224 4.94 4.94 24.19
CA SER A 224 4.27 5.67 25.26
C SER A 224 5.20 5.71 26.48
N GLY A 225 5.61 6.89 26.86
CA GLY A 225 6.06 7.41 28.16
C GLY A 225 6.91 6.59 29.14
N ASN A 226 6.99 5.30 29.05
CA ASN A 226 7.64 4.43 30.04
C ASN A 226 9.10 4.05 29.72
N ARG A 227 9.63 4.36 28.54
CA ARG A 227 11.04 4.12 28.16
C ARG A 227 11.80 5.37 27.69
N ALA A 228 11.21 6.55 27.78
CA ALA A 228 11.89 7.81 27.54
C ALA A 228 12.50 8.37 28.86
N LYS A 229 13.03 7.50 29.71
CA LYS A 229 13.82 7.88 30.89
C LYS A 229 15.20 7.26 30.83
#